data_82871222a955f918c5eb1b1f994f4a17
#
_entry.id   82871222a955f918c5eb1b1f994f4a17
#
_cell.length_a   1.000
_cell.length_b   1.000
_cell.length_c   1.000
_cell.angle_alpha   90.00
_cell.angle_beta   90.00
_cell.angle_gamma   90.00
#
_symmetry.space_group_name_H-M   'P 1'
#
loop_
_entity.id
_entity.type
_entity.pdbx_description
1 polymer ?
#
loop_
_entity_poly.entity_id
_entity_poly.type
_entity_poly.pdbx_seq_one_letter_code
_entity_poly.pdbx_strand_id
1 'polypeptide(L)'
;SQGALVKGDMIAGKLDLPTDTITNLLKEHGSTIEPKLANWALRQLGYLAKTHEVTDTGHYYGRNIKSSPRSKTTLARWFPSEFPELLDQIESTIEDLVNN
;
A
#
# COMPACT_ATOMS: atom_id res chain seq x y z
N SER A 1 26.82 4.59 -9.63
CA SER A 1 26.77 3.31 -9.02
C SER A 1 25.34 2.87 -8.80
N GLN A 2 25.10 1.71 -9.17
CA GLN A 2 23.77 1.21 -9.04
C GLN A 2 23.45 0.81 -7.63
N GLY A 3 24.43 0.32 -6.94
CA GLY A 3 24.26 0.07 -5.54
C GLY A 3 23.96 1.34 -4.80
N ALA A 4 24.13 2.45 -5.46
CA ALA A 4 23.87 3.73 -4.85
C ALA A 4 22.43 4.16 -4.93
N LEU A 5 21.58 3.42 -5.60
CA LEU A 5 20.17 3.74 -5.54
C LEU A 5 19.74 3.64 -4.10
N VAL A 6 19.50 4.78 -3.51
CA VAL A 6 19.03 4.82 -2.15
C VAL A 6 17.51 4.78 -2.14
N LYS A 7 16.98 4.48 -0.98
CA LYS A 7 15.54 4.38 -0.79
C LYS A 7 14.80 5.61 -1.29
N GLY A 8 15.37 6.80 -1.10
CA GLY A 8 14.76 8.03 -1.55
C GLY A 8 14.61 8.10 -3.06
N ASP A 9 15.64 7.61 -3.78
CA ASP A 9 15.59 7.61 -5.24
C ASP A 9 14.50 6.67 -5.74
N MET A 10 14.34 5.53 -5.10
CA MET A 10 13.29 4.59 -5.48
C MET A 10 11.92 5.20 -5.25
N ILE A 11 11.74 5.88 -4.12
CA ILE A 11 10.47 6.54 -3.82
C ILE A 11 10.21 7.65 -4.84
N ALA A 12 11.22 8.45 -5.12
CA ALA A 12 11.08 9.53 -6.09
C ALA A 12 10.70 9.02 -7.47
N GLY A 13 11.28 7.88 -7.87
CA GLY A 13 10.95 7.28 -9.16
C GLY A 13 9.51 6.79 -9.23
N LYS A 14 8.89 6.55 -8.08
CA LYS A 14 7.51 6.08 -8.03
C LYS A 14 6.49 7.21 -7.90
N LEU A 15 6.93 8.45 -7.73
CA LEU A 15 6.00 9.56 -7.53
C LEU A 15 5.08 9.80 -8.73
N ASP A 16 5.53 9.44 -9.91
CA ASP A 16 4.74 9.64 -11.13
C ASP A 16 3.89 8.43 -11.50
N LEU A 17 3.99 7.34 -10.74
CA LEU A 17 3.20 6.16 -11.03
C LEU A 17 1.75 6.38 -10.65
N PRO A 18 0.81 5.82 -11.41
CA PRO A 18 -0.59 5.91 -11.02
C PRO A 18 -0.82 5.17 -9.72
N THR A 19 -1.81 5.63 -8.97
CA THR A 19 -2.22 5.00 -7.72
C THR A 19 -3.72 4.75 -7.75
N ASP A 20 -4.17 3.84 -6.90
CA ASP A 20 -5.58 3.56 -6.75
C ASP A 20 -5.88 3.19 -5.30
N THR A 21 -7.16 3.13 -4.99
CA THR A 21 -7.59 2.78 -3.64
C THR A 21 -7.50 1.27 -3.43
N ILE A 22 -7.38 0.88 -2.17
CA ILE A 22 -7.35 -0.55 -1.85
C ILE A 22 -8.64 -1.24 -2.31
N THR A 23 -9.77 -0.56 -2.18
CA THR A 23 -11.06 -1.11 -2.60
C THR A 23 -11.07 -1.45 -4.09
N ASN A 24 -10.63 -0.51 -4.92
CA ASN A 24 -10.61 -0.72 -6.36
C ASN A 24 -9.62 -1.81 -6.76
N LEU A 25 -8.44 -1.81 -6.14
CA LEU A 25 -7.41 -2.79 -6.48
C LEU A 25 -7.83 -4.20 -6.11
N LEU A 26 -8.46 -4.38 -4.96
CA LEU A 26 -8.98 -5.69 -4.58
C LEU A 26 -10.01 -6.17 -5.58
N LYS A 27 -10.91 -5.27 -5.98
CA LYS A 27 -11.94 -5.61 -6.95
C LYS A 27 -11.35 -5.98 -8.30
N GLU A 28 -10.40 -5.20 -8.78
CA GLU A 28 -9.76 -5.43 -10.07
C GLU A 28 -9.02 -6.77 -10.12
N HIS A 29 -8.50 -7.20 -8.98
CA HIS A 29 -7.78 -8.48 -8.91
C HIS A 29 -8.68 -9.65 -8.53
N GLY A 30 -9.99 -9.41 -8.48
CA GLY A 30 -10.95 -10.48 -8.19
C GLY A 30 -10.87 -11.01 -6.77
N SER A 31 -10.33 -10.21 -5.85
CA SER A 31 -10.20 -10.64 -4.46
C SER A 31 -11.52 -10.48 -3.73
N THR A 32 -11.82 -11.42 -2.85
CA THR A 32 -13.00 -11.36 -2.00
C THR A 32 -12.67 -10.75 -0.64
N ILE A 33 -11.42 -10.34 -0.43
CA ILE A 33 -11.00 -9.72 0.83
C ILE A 33 -11.66 -8.36 0.96
N GLU A 34 -12.25 -8.10 2.11
CA GLU A 34 -12.85 -6.79 2.38
C GLU A 34 -11.76 -5.76 2.63
N PRO A 35 -11.95 -4.51 2.20
CA PRO A 35 -10.96 -3.45 2.39
C PRO A 35 -10.53 -3.27 3.84
N LYS A 36 -11.47 -3.43 4.78
CA LYS A 36 -11.16 -3.30 6.20
C LYS A 36 -10.15 -4.35 6.65
N LEU A 37 -10.34 -5.58 6.18
CA LEU A 37 -9.41 -6.67 6.53
C LEU A 37 -8.07 -6.48 5.83
N ALA A 38 -8.09 -6.03 4.59
CA ALA A 38 -6.86 -5.74 3.87
C ALA A 38 -6.05 -4.65 4.59
N ASN A 39 -6.72 -3.61 5.07
CA ASN A 39 -6.06 -2.54 5.81
C ASN A 39 -5.46 -3.07 7.12
N TRP A 40 -6.17 -3.97 7.79
CA TRP A 40 -5.63 -4.62 8.98
C TRP A 40 -4.33 -5.35 8.65
N ALA A 41 -4.33 -6.11 7.55
CA ALA A 41 -3.13 -6.85 7.13
C ALA A 41 -2.00 -5.89 6.79
N LEU A 42 -2.30 -4.79 6.13
CA LEU A 42 -1.28 -3.78 5.79
C LEU A 42 -0.66 -3.18 7.04
N ARG A 43 -1.45 -3.00 8.09
CA ARG A 43 -0.92 -2.53 9.37
C ARG A 43 -0.02 -3.59 10.01
N GLN A 44 -0.42 -4.85 9.94
CA GLN A 44 0.40 -5.94 10.47
C GLN A 44 1.72 -6.06 9.73
N LEU A 45 1.71 -5.83 8.44
CA LEU A 45 2.92 -5.86 7.62
C LEU A 45 3.82 -4.65 7.85
N GLY A 46 3.31 -3.62 8.51
CA GLY A 46 4.06 -2.41 8.77
C GLY A 46 4.03 -1.42 7.63
N TYR A 47 3.14 -1.60 6.66
CA TYR A 47 3.03 -0.71 5.50
C TYR A 47 2.03 0.41 5.70
N LEU A 48 1.13 0.27 6.66
CA LEU A 48 0.10 1.26 6.95
C LEU A 48 0.14 1.57 8.45
N ALA A 49 0.12 2.85 8.78
CA ALA A 49 0.10 3.27 10.18
C ALA A 49 -1.33 3.23 10.73
N LYS A 50 -1.44 3.33 12.05
CA LYS A 50 -2.75 3.40 12.70
C LYS A 50 -3.54 4.63 12.26
N THR A 51 -2.84 5.65 11.82
CA THR A 51 -3.44 6.88 11.29
C THR A 51 -3.94 6.71 9.86
N HIS A 52 -3.79 5.51 9.28
CA HIS A 52 -4.15 5.20 7.90
C HIS A 52 -3.24 5.84 6.87
N GLU A 53 -2.04 6.22 7.30
CA GLU A 53 -1.03 6.74 6.38
C GLU A 53 -0.05 5.63 6.00
N VAL A 54 0.43 5.68 4.76
CA VAL A 54 1.46 4.75 4.31
C VAL A 54 2.75 5.08 5.06
N THR A 55 3.38 4.06 5.61
CA THR A 55 4.62 4.21 6.37
C THR A 55 5.81 4.29 5.42
N ASP A 56 6.98 4.62 5.98
CA ASP A 56 8.22 4.61 5.18
C ASP A 56 8.46 3.25 4.55
N THR A 57 8.21 2.17 5.29
CA THR A 57 8.35 0.82 4.76
C THR A 57 7.35 0.54 3.65
N GLY A 58 6.17 1.14 3.75
CA GLY A 58 5.10 0.94 2.77
C GLY A 58 5.26 1.73 1.49
N HIS A 59 6.20 2.68 1.42
CA HIS A 59 6.33 3.55 0.25
C HIS A 59 6.77 2.82 -1.02
N TYR A 60 7.26 1.62 -0.91
CA TYR A 60 7.51 0.80 -2.09
C TYR A 60 6.19 0.42 -2.78
N TYR A 61 5.12 0.27 -2.02
CA TYR A 61 3.83 -0.21 -2.52
C TYR A 61 2.78 0.88 -2.70
N GLY A 62 2.97 2.05 -2.09
CA GLY A 62 1.98 3.10 -2.17
C GLY A 62 2.49 4.43 -1.65
N ARG A 63 1.60 5.40 -1.61
CA ARG A 63 1.96 6.72 -1.10
C ARG A 63 0.71 7.43 -0.55
N ASN A 64 0.96 8.50 0.17
CA ASN A 64 -0.10 9.32 0.75
C ASN A 64 -0.43 10.46 -0.21
N ILE A 65 -1.69 10.60 -0.55
CA ILE A 65 -2.14 11.62 -1.48
C ILE A 65 -3.19 12.47 -0.80
N LYS A 66 -3.07 13.77 -0.91
CA LYS A 66 -4.07 14.67 -0.38
C LYS A 66 -5.36 14.53 -1.16
N SER A 67 -6.48 14.55 -0.45
CA SER A 67 -7.78 14.46 -1.10
C SER A 67 -8.11 15.73 -1.88
N SER A 68 -7.49 16.85 -1.51
CA SER A 68 -7.60 18.11 -2.23
C SER A 68 -6.40 18.98 -1.87
N PRO A 69 -6.06 19.99 -2.68
CA PRO A 69 -4.92 20.85 -2.38
C PRO A 69 -5.03 21.57 -1.03
N ARG A 70 -6.22 21.76 -0.52
CA ARG A 70 -6.44 22.44 0.76
C ARG A 70 -6.56 21.47 1.92
N SER A 71 -6.61 20.18 1.66
CA SER A 71 -6.77 19.20 2.71
C SER A 71 -5.50 19.06 3.53
N LYS A 72 -5.67 18.91 4.83
CA LYS A 72 -4.56 18.62 5.73
C LYS A 72 -4.40 17.11 5.92
N THR A 73 -5.37 16.34 5.45
CA THR A 73 -5.34 14.90 5.58
C THR A 73 -4.97 14.26 4.26
N THR A 74 -4.39 13.07 4.34
CA THR A 74 -4.02 12.30 3.16
C THR A 74 -4.73 10.97 3.18
N LEU A 75 -4.82 10.39 1.98
CA LEU A 75 -5.38 9.05 1.80
C LEU A 75 -4.26 8.15 1.32
N ALA A 76 -4.20 6.95 1.89
CA ALA A 76 -3.27 5.94 1.42
C ALA A 76 -3.77 5.42 0.08
N ARG A 77 -2.90 5.46 -0.92
CA ARG A 77 -3.22 4.93 -2.25
C ARG A 77 -2.05 4.05 -2.68
N TRP A 78 -2.36 3.03 -3.44
CA TRP A 78 -1.39 1.97 -3.71
C TRP A 78 -1.09 1.89 -5.20
N PHE A 79 0.12 1.44 -5.53
CA PHE A 79 0.54 1.34 -6.92
C PHE A 79 -0.01 0.06 -7.54
N PRO A 80 -0.84 0.17 -8.59
CA PRO A 80 -1.33 -1.03 -9.26
C PRO A 80 -0.20 -1.94 -9.75
N SER A 81 0.92 -1.35 -10.15
CA SER A 81 2.06 -2.12 -10.66
C SER A 81 2.67 -3.03 -9.61
N GLU A 82 2.60 -2.64 -8.32
CA GLU A 82 3.16 -3.44 -7.24
C GLU A 82 2.09 -4.24 -6.49
N PHE A 83 0.83 -4.07 -6.87
CA PHE A 83 -0.25 -4.66 -6.10
C PHE A 83 -0.28 -6.18 -6.11
N PRO A 84 0.08 -6.88 -7.21
CA PRO A 84 0.08 -8.36 -7.16
C PRO A 84 0.97 -8.89 -6.04
N GLU A 85 2.16 -8.31 -5.87
CA GLU A 85 3.06 -8.71 -4.78
C GLU A 85 2.48 -8.33 -3.43
N LEU A 86 1.91 -7.14 -3.32
CA LEU A 86 1.31 -6.68 -2.08
C LEU A 86 0.12 -7.55 -1.70
N LEU A 87 -0.70 -7.93 -2.67
CA LEU A 87 -1.87 -8.77 -2.41
C LEU A 87 -1.45 -10.14 -1.87
N ASP A 88 -0.37 -10.71 -2.42
CA ASP A 88 0.14 -11.98 -1.91
C ASP A 88 0.50 -11.86 -0.42
N GLN A 89 1.11 -10.76 -0.03
CA GLN A 89 1.48 -10.54 1.36
C GLN A 89 0.25 -10.33 2.23
N ILE A 90 -0.75 -9.62 1.74
CA ILE A 90 -2.00 -9.42 2.45
C ILE A 90 -2.68 -10.77 2.68
N GLU A 91 -2.77 -11.58 1.64
CA GLU A 91 -3.40 -12.89 1.74
C GLU A 91 -2.66 -13.79 2.71
N SER A 92 -1.34 -13.78 2.66
CA SER A 92 -0.53 -14.58 3.56
C SER A 92 -0.72 -14.16 5.02
N THR A 93 -0.82 -12.86 5.27
CA THR A 93 -1.01 -12.33 6.61
C THR A 93 -2.38 -12.73 7.18
N ILE A 94 -3.41 -12.69 6.33
CA ILE A 94 -4.76 -13.09 6.72
C ILE A 94 -4.81 -14.59 6.97
N GLU A 95 -4.16 -15.37 6.12
CA GLU A 95 -4.10 -16.81 6.27
C GLU A 95 -3.45 -17.20 7.58
N ASP A 96 -2.37 -16.51 7.95
CA ASP A 96 -1.71 -16.75 9.23
C ASP A 96 -2.65 -16.49 10.40
N LEU A 97 -3.49 -15.46 10.29
CA LEU A 97 -4.47 -15.16 11.33
C LEU A 97 -5.47 -16.30 11.49
N VAL A 98 -5.95 -16.82 10.36
CA VAL A 98 -6.96 -17.89 10.37
C VAL A 98 -6.38 -19.20 10.90
N ASN A 99 -5.11 -19.48 10.56
CA ASN A 99 -4.47 -20.75 10.91
C ASN A 99 -3.82 -20.76 12.28
N ASN A 100 -3.80 -19.65 12.95
CA ASN A 100 -3.33 -19.56 14.33
C ASN A 100 -4.51 -19.50 15.29
#